data_db0ec960c72bf8a137c4692a0b541045
#
_entry.id   db0ec960c72bf8a137c4692a0b541045
#
_cell.length_a   1.000
_cell.length_b   1.000
_cell.length_c   1.000
_cell.angle_alpha   90.00
_cell.angle_beta   90.00
_cell.angle_gamma   90.00
#
_symmetry.space_group_name_H-M   'P 1'
#
loop_
_entity.id
_entity.type
_entity.pdbx_description
1 polymer ?
#
loop_
_entity_poly.entity_id
_entity_poly.type
_entity_poly.pdbx_seq_one_letter_code
_entity_poly.pdbx_strand_id
1 'polypeptide(L)'
;TRLVGSEMCIRDSCTGDGIKAAMWCGATIDPLGCAVTFNRACCKPDEVAGSDLVGKWFWFGEQPFLKVNLQGKRFCNESGPYDYMLHSAFMQPYHTYVDIWDSDYVEQVKQLNEVGCCRLYPFDNGAPSNMDISAMQSKFDQLEEAGYIQKADTMEELAAKLNLPVEATVATWERYNKFAEQGKDEDYNKEPYRLTSLTHPPYYGVRTLSLIHI
;
A
#
# COMPACT_ATOMS: atom_id res chain seq x y z
N THR A 1 31.54 2.09 24.10
CA THR A 1 31.52 1.71 22.68
C THR A 1 30.80 2.78 21.90
N ARG A 2 31.56 3.62 21.25
CA ARG A 2 31.03 4.61 20.34
C ARG A 2 30.49 3.90 19.09
N LEU A 3 29.20 3.91 18.88
CA LEU A 3 28.61 3.66 17.58
C LEU A 3 28.96 4.85 16.68
N VAL A 4 29.73 4.56 15.67
CA VAL A 4 30.33 5.55 14.79
C VAL A 4 29.33 5.93 13.71
N GLY A 5 28.78 7.10 13.83
CA GLY A 5 28.00 7.79 12.83
C GLY A 5 27.42 9.07 13.44
N SER A 6 27.81 10.21 12.94
CA SER A 6 27.38 11.51 13.45
C SER A 6 25.86 11.65 13.53
N GLU A 7 25.13 11.00 12.62
CA GLU A 7 23.67 11.02 12.59
C GLU A 7 23.04 10.20 13.72
N MET A 8 23.65 9.10 14.12
CA MET A 8 23.15 8.25 15.18
C MET A 8 23.38 8.90 16.55
N CYS A 9 24.51 9.57 16.74
CA CYS A 9 24.78 10.34 17.95
C CYS A 9 23.83 11.54 18.12
N ILE A 10 23.38 12.17 17.04
CA ILE A 10 22.39 13.24 17.08
C ILE A 10 21.03 12.69 17.49
N ARG A 11 20.65 11.50 17.01
CA ARG A 11 19.39 10.85 17.38
C ARG A 11 19.36 10.42 18.83
N ASP A 12 20.44 9.88 19.35
CA ASP A 12 20.55 9.45 20.74
C ASP A 12 20.51 10.63 21.73
N SER A 13 20.89 11.84 21.27
CA SER A 13 20.80 13.06 22.08
C SER A 13 19.43 13.74 22.02
N CYS A 14 18.55 13.34 21.10
CA CYS A 14 17.20 13.86 21.02
C CYS A 14 16.28 13.17 22.02
N THR A 15 16.30 13.64 23.26
CA THR A 15 15.49 13.08 24.36
C THR A 15 14.05 13.58 24.40
N GLY A 16 13.66 14.44 23.43
CA GLY A 16 12.34 15.04 23.37
C GLY A 16 12.09 16.13 24.43
N ASP A 17 13.12 16.65 25.08
CA ASP A 17 12.95 17.61 26.18
C ASP A 17 12.30 18.91 25.73
N GLY A 18 12.56 19.36 24.50
CA GLY A 18 11.87 20.51 23.92
C GLY A 18 10.36 20.30 23.77
N ILE A 19 9.95 19.08 23.37
CA ILE A 19 8.53 18.69 23.25
C ILE A 19 7.91 18.69 24.66
N LYS A 20 8.57 18.08 25.64
CA LYS A 20 8.11 18.04 27.03
C LYS A 20 7.96 19.45 27.60
N ALA A 21 8.93 20.32 27.39
CA ALA A 21 8.88 21.70 27.84
C ALA A 21 7.72 22.47 27.23
N ALA A 22 7.48 22.29 25.92
CA ALA A 22 6.33 22.89 25.23
C ALA A 22 5.00 22.39 25.80
N MET A 23 4.89 21.10 26.10
CA MET A 23 3.68 20.51 26.71
C MET A 23 3.44 21.06 28.11
N TRP A 24 4.46 21.28 28.90
CA TRP A 24 4.35 21.91 30.23
C TRP A 24 3.86 23.36 30.14
N CYS A 25 4.11 24.01 28.99
CA CYS A 25 3.59 25.36 28.70
C CYS A 25 2.19 25.33 28.06
N GLY A 26 1.55 24.18 27.95
CA GLY A 26 0.19 24.04 27.43
C GLY A 26 0.09 23.71 25.94
N ALA A 27 1.20 23.39 25.26
CA ALA A 27 1.14 22.86 23.91
C ALA A 27 0.57 21.42 23.92
N THR A 28 -0.12 21.07 22.86
CA THR A 28 -0.65 19.73 22.64
C THR A 28 0.15 19.02 21.55
N ILE A 29 0.32 17.72 21.69
CA ILE A 29 0.83 16.87 20.62
C ILE A 29 -0.36 16.43 19.76
N ASP A 30 -0.15 16.29 18.46
CA ASP A 30 -1.10 15.64 17.57
C ASP A 30 -1.47 14.26 18.15
N PRO A 31 -2.78 13.98 18.35
CA PRO A 31 -3.23 12.71 18.90
C PRO A 31 -2.86 11.51 18.02
N LEU A 32 -2.58 11.75 16.74
CA LEU A 32 -2.02 10.76 15.83
C LEU A 32 -0.50 10.87 15.88
N GLY A 33 0.13 10.26 16.87
CA GLY A 33 1.59 10.13 16.94
C GLY A 33 2.09 9.37 15.69
N CYS A 34 2.68 10.08 14.75
CA CYS A 34 3.12 9.52 13.48
C CYS A 34 4.61 9.24 13.49
N ALA A 35 4.97 7.97 13.59
CA ALA A 35 6.24 7.53 13.06
C ALA A 35 6.16 7.48 11.52
N VAL A 36 7.29 7.62 10.84
CA VAL A 36 7.35 7.38 9.40
C VAL A 36 7.07 5.89 9.17
N THR A 37 5.97 5.61 8.50
CA THR A 37 5.56 4.25 8.16
C THR A 37 5.90 3.94 6.71
N PHE A 38 6.14 2.66 6.41
CA PHE A 38 6.38 2.20 5.05
C PHE A 38 5.47 1.00 4.76
N ASN A 39 4.83 1.00 3.59
CA ASN A 39 3.97 -0.08 3.10
C ASN A 39 4.68 -1.00 2.12
N ARG A 40 5.92 -1.33 2.38
CA ARG A 40 6.76 -2.11 1.45
C ARG A 40 6.89 -3.57 1.82
N ALA A 41 6.10 -4.02 2.76
CA ALA A 41 6.12 -5.41 3.19
C ALA A 41 4.79 -6.07 2.94
N CYS A 42 4.81 -7.19 2.23
CA CYS A 42 3.65 -8.05 2.09
C CYS A 42 3.70 -9.22 3.07
N CYS A 43 2.54 -9.72 3.45
CA CYS A 43 2.37 -10.90 4.29
C CYS A 43 1.41 -11.90 3.64
N LYS A 44 1.41 -13.12 4.15
CA LYS A 44 0.48 -14.15 3.67
C LYS A 44 -0.93 -13.89 4.18
N PRO A 45 -1.97 -14.43 3.51
CA PRO A 45 -3.36 -14.22 3.89
C PRO A 45 -3.73 -14.68 5.30
N ASP A 46 -3.01 -15.64 5.85
CA ASP A 46 -3.19 -16.20 7.20
C ASP A 46 -2.30 -15.53 8.27
N GLU A 47 -1.37 -14.68 7.85
CA GLU A 47 -0.51 -13.93 8.75
C GLU A 47 -1.21 -12.65 9.24
N VAL A 48 -0.99 -12.33 10.50
CA VAL A 48 -1.46 -11.10 11.13
C VAL A 48 -0.27 -10.26 11.54
N ALA A 49 -0.34 -8.96 11.34
CA ALA A 49 0.70 -8.05 11.77
C ALA A 49 0.96 -8.20 13.27
N GLY A 50 2.20 -8.44 13.62
CA GLY A 50 2.69 -8.57 14.98
C GLY A 50 4.13 -8.12 15.07
N SER A 51 4.68 -8.09 16.29
CA SER A 51 6.05 -7.63 16.54
C SER A 51 7.12 -8.44 15.80
N ASP A 52 6.83 -9.69 15.47
CA ASP A 52 7.78 -10.64 14.87
C ASP A 52 7.61 -10.78 13.35
N LEU A 53 6.59 -10.15 12.77
CA LEU A 53 6.31 -10.25 11.34
C LEU A 53 7.11 -9.20 10.57
N VAL A 54 8.11 -9.64 9.83
CA VAL A 54 8.93 -8.76 8.98
C VAL A 54 8.35 -8.58 7.58
N GLY A 55 7.53 -9.53 7.11
CA GLY A 55 6.98 -9.54 5.77
C GLY A 55 8.03 -9.72 4.66
N LYS A 56 7.58 -9.69 3.42
CA LYS A 56 8.44 -9.71 2.23
C LYS A 56 8.38 -8.37 1.50
N TRP A 57 9.49 -7.97 0.96
CA TRP A 57 9.62 -6.73 0.23
C TRP A 57 8.80 -6.75 -1.05
N PHE A 58 7.85 -5.80 -1.17
CA PHE A 58 6.93 -5.68 -2.29
C PHE A 58 6.60 -4.21 -2.60
N TRP A 59 7.37 -3.60 -3.48
CA TRP A 59 7.20 -2.19 -3.84
C TRP A 59 6.05 -1.90 -4.79
N PHE A 60 5.65 -2.89 -5.59
CA PHE A 60 4.61 -2.72 -6.57
C PHE A 60 3.27 -2.28 -5.95
N GLY A 61 3.00 -2.69 -4.73
CA GLY A 61 1.83 -2.26 -3.96
C GLY A 61 1.77 -0.76 -3.64
N GLU A 62 2.81 0.01 -3.94
CA GLU A 62 2.76 1.48 -3.86
C GLU A 62 2.04 2.12 -5.06
N GLN A 63 1.81 1.38 -6.14
CA GLN A 63 1.00 1.86 -7.25
C GLN A 63 -0.44 2.12 -6.78
N PRO A 64 -1.12 3.13 -7.34
CA PRO A 64 -2.47 3.51 -6.92
C PRO A 64 -3.55 2.57 -7.48
N PHE A 65 -3.36 1.26 -7.34
CA PHE A 65 -4.38 0.26 -7.59
C PHE A 65 -5.48 0.29 -6.53
N LEU A 66 -6.50 -0.53 -6.71
CA LEU A 66 -7.56 -0.67 -5.73
C LEU A 66 -6.99 -1.20 -4.40
N LYS A 67 -7.25 -0.48 -3.31
CA LYS A 67 -6.86 -0.89 -1.96
C LYS A 67 -8.10 -1.10 -1.11
N VAL A 68 -8.16 -2.24 -0.46
CA VAL A 68 -9.25 -2.58 0.47
C VAL A 68 -8.69 -2.96 1.83
N ASN A 69 -9.44 -2.66 2.87
CA ASN A 69 -9.13 -3.13 4.22
C ASN A 69 -9.57 -4.60 4.40
N LEU A 70 -9.31 -5.19 5.57
CA LEU A 70 -9.68 -6.57 5.87
C LEU A 70 -11.22 -6.80 5.94
N GLN A 71 -12.01 -5.75 5.81
CA GLN A 71 -13.47 -5.83 5.68
C GLN A 71 -13.94 -5.77 4.23
N GLY A 72 -13.00 -5.82 3.26
CA GLY A 72 -13.30 -5.76 1.83
C GLY A 72 -13.74 -4.39 1.33
N LYS A 73 -13.46 -3.31 2.06
CA LYS A 73 -13.89 -1.95 1.74
C LYS A 73 -12.71 -1.04 1.44
N ARG A 74 -12.87 -0.14 0.46
CA ARG A 74 -11.95 0.98 0.28
C ARG A 74 -11.91 1.84 1.54
N PHE A 75 -10.78 2.46 1.81
CA PHE A 75 -10.56 3.25 3.02
C PHE A 75 -9.84 4.59 2.77
N CYS A 76 -9.37 4.85 1.55
CA CYS A 76 -8.67 6.08 1.20
C CYS A 76 -8.70 6.35 -0.31
N ASN A 77 -8.22 7.52 -0.71
CA ASN A 77 -7.80 7.78 -2.08
C ASN A 77 -6.42 7.14 -2.31
N GLU A 78 -6.36 6.13 -3.15
CA GLU A 78 -5.13 5.36 -3.42
C GLU A 78 -4.08 6.17 -4.17
N SER A 79 -4.46 7.28 -4.80
CA SER A 79 -3.56 8.20 -5.49
C SER A 79 -3.21 9.45 -4.67
N GLY A 80 -3.67 9.50 -3.43
CA GLY A 80 -3.32 10.55 -2.49
C GLY A 80 -1.81 10.60 -2.21
N PRO A 81 -1.32 11.70 -1.61
CA PRO A 81 0.07 11.77 -1.17
C PRO A 81 0.44 10.56 -0.32
N TYR A 82 1.65 10.07 -0.52
CA TYR A 82 2.16 8.84 0.08
C TYR A 82 1.90 8.75 1.59
N ASP A 83 2.18 9.82 2.33
CA ASP A 83 1.99 9.86 3.77
C ASP A 83 0.52 9.70 4.17
N TYR A 84 -0.41 10.30 3.42
CA TYR A 84 -1.84 10.17 3.72
C TYR A 84 -2.34 8.75 3.51
N MET A 85 -1.91 8.08 2.45
CA MET A 85 -2.27 6.70 2.20
C MET A 85 -1.73 5.79 3.29
N LEU A 86 -0.48 5.99 3.72
CA LEU A 86 0.14 5.21 4.79
C LEU A 86 -0.55 5.40 6.14
N HIS A 87 -0.89 6.64 6.50
CA HIS A 87 -1.63 6.92 7.72
C HIS A 87 -3.04 6.31 7.69
N SER A 88 -3.71 6.38 6.54
CA SER A 88 -5.01 5.73 6.36
C SER A 88 -4.91 4.22 6.53
N ALA A 89 -3.85 3.61 6.00
CA ALA A 89 -3.57 2.18 6.18
C ALA A 89 -3.24 1.82 7.64
N PHE A 90 -2.49 2.68 8.32
CA PHE A 90 -2.17 2.50 9.74
C PHE A 90 -3.43 2.48 10.62
N MET A 91 -4.45 3.22 10.24
CA MET A 91 -5.74 3.25 10.96
C MET A 91 -6.61 2.02 10.70
N GLN A 92 -6.24 1.15 9.76
CA GLN A 92 -7.00 -0.07 9.50
C GLN A 92 -6.67 -1.16 10.53
N PRO A 93 -7.60 -2.12 10.76
CA PRO A 93 -7.35 -3.24 11.66
C PRO A 93 -6.03 -3.94 11.32
N TYR A 94 -5.22 -4.19 12.34
CA TYR A 94 -3.89 -4.80 12.24
C TYR A 94 -2.93 -4.05 11.30
N HIS A 95 -3.18 -2.76 11.01
CA HIS A 95 -2.37 -1.96 10.11
C HIS A 95 -2.18 -2.63 8.74
N THR A 96 -3.20 -3.38 8.32
CA THR A 96 -3.14 -4.26 7.15
C THR A 96 -4.22 -3.86 6.15
N TYR A 97 -3.86 -3.87 4.89
CA TYR A 97 -4.75 -3.70 3.76
C TYR A 97 -4.37 -4.65 2.63
N VAL A 98 -5.15 -4.68 1.58
CA VAL A 98 -4.93 -5.53 0.41
C VAL A 98 -4.87 -4.66 -0.82
N ASP A 99 -3.80 -4.81 -1.60
CA ASP A 99 -3.71 -4.27 -2.96
C ASP A 99 -4.30 -5.26 -3.94
N ILE A 100 -5.11 -4.77 -4.88
CA ILE A 100 -5.75 -5.58 -5.93
C ILE A 100 -5.49 -4.95 -7.28
N TRP A 101 -5.01 -5.74 -8.23
CA TRP A 101 -4.78 -5.36 -9.62
C TRP A 101 -5.14 -6.51 -10.56
N ASP A 102 -5.14 -6.25 -11.86
CA ASP A 102 -5.45 -7.24 -12.89
C ASP A 102 -4.31 -7.44 -13.91
N SER A 103 -4.54 -8.22 -14.94
CA SER A 103 -3.54 -8.52 -15.97
C SER A 103 -3.11 -7.30 -16.79
N ASP A 104 -3.89 -6.23 -16.81
CA ASP A 104 -3.59 -5.00 -17.56
C ASP A 104 -2.61 -4.07 -16.85
N TYR A 105 -2.03 -4.49 -15.72
CA TYR A 105 -1.14 -3.67 -14.90
C TYR A 105 -0.01 -3.02 -15.70
N VAL A 106 0.50 -3.66 -16.75
CA VAL A 106 1.58 -3.10 -17.59
C VAL A 106 1.13 -1.83 -18.29
N GLU A 107 -0.07 -1.80 -18.83
CA GLU A 107 -0.64 -0.62 -19.48
C GLU A 107 -1.09 0.41 -18.43
N GLN A 108 -1.67 -0.04 -17.35
CA GLN A 108 -2.16 0.82 -16.28
C GLN A 108 -1.02 1.61 -15.62
N VAL A 109 0.11 0.98 -15.31
CA VAL A 109 1.25 1.68 -14.66
C VAL A 109 1.85 2.78 -15.55
N LYS A 110 1.65 2.78 -16.85
CA LYS A 110 2.05 3.90 -17.70
C LYS A 110 1.35 5.20 -17.31
N GLN A 111 0.07 5.11 -16.96
CA GLN A 111 -0.72 6.24 -16.49
C GLN A 111 -0.45 6.57 -15.01
N LEU A 112 -0.12 5.54 -14.22
CA LEU A 112 0.04 5.64 -12.78
C LEU A 112 1.45 6.08 -12.35
N ASN A 113 2.41 6.00 -13.26
CA ASN A 113 3.83 6.15 -12.95
C ASN A 113 4.26 7.56 -12.51
N GLU A 114 3.41 8.57 -12.67
CA GLU A 114 3.64 9.91 -12.15
C GLU A 114 3.44 10.03 -10.62
N VAL A 115 2.98 8.96 -9.97
CA VAL A 115 2.56 8.98 -8.57
C VAL A 115 3.38 8.00 -7.75
N GLY A 116 3.83 8.49 -6.60
CA GLY A 116 4.44 7.66 -5.58
C GLY A 116 5.91 7.33 -5.80
N CYS A 117 6.42 6.48 -4.91
CA CYS A 117 7.84 6.12 -4.86
C CYS A 117 8.18 4.91 -5.74
N CYS A 118 7.19 4.10 -6.11
CA CYS A 118 7.39 2.92 -6.94
C CYS A 118 7.39 3.31 -8.41
N ARG A 119 8.55 3.67 -8.92
CA ARG A 119 8.77 4.00 -10.32
C ARG A 119 9.29 2.80 -11.06
N LEU A 120 8.69 2.52 -12.19
CA LEU A 120 9.01 1.34 -12.98
C LEU A 120 9.70 1.77 -14.27
N TYR A 121 10.87 1.19 -14.53
CA TYR A 121 11.55 1.35 -15.82
C TYR A 121 10.74 0.62 -16.92
N PRO A 122 10.59 1.13 -18.13
CA PRO A 122 11.27 2.31 -18.70
C PRO A 122 10.53 3.64 -18.50
N PHE A 123 9.54 3.73 -17.64
CA PHE A 123 8.76 4.94 -17.45
C PHE A 123 9.56 5.95 -16.63
N ASP A 124 10.17 6.89 -17.32
CA ASP A 124 11.02 7.90 -16.70
C ASP A 124 10.17 9.09 -16.24
N ASN A 125 9.96 9.20 -14.95
CA ASN A 125 9.20 10.27 -14.32
C ASN A 125 9.97 10.93 -13.17
N GLY A 126 11.27 10.99 -13.30
CA GLY A 126 12.13 11.87 -12.54
C GLY A 126 12.87 11.27 -11.34
N ALA A 127 12.58 10.07 -10.84
CA ALA A 127 13.46 9.38 -9.91
C ALA A 127 13.91 8.04 -10.47
N PRO A 128 15.14 7.61 -10.20
CA PRO A 128 15.62 6.34 -10.69
C PRO A 128 14.70 5.22 -10.23
N SER A 129 14.21 4.43 -11.18
CA SER A 129 13.48 3.22 -10.90
C SER A 129 14.46 2.09 -10.67
N ASN A 130 14.23 1.34 -9.61
CA ASN A 130 15.03 0.15 -9.32
C ASN A 130 14.34 -1.13 -9.84
N MET A 131 13.19 -1.00 -10.50
CA MET A 131 12.43 -2.15 -10.98
C MET A 131 12.07 -1.98 -12.44
N ASP A 132 12.39 -3.01 -13.22
CA ASP A 132 11.99 -3.11 -14.61
C ASP A 132 10.59 -3.72 -14.69
N ILE A 133 9.69 -3.09 -15.43
CA ILE A 133 8.32 -3.60 -15.63
C ILE A 133 8.32 -5.00 -16.26
N SER A 134 9.30 -5.29 -17.12
CA SER A 134 9.44 -6.61 -17.75
C SER A 134 9.79 -7.73 -16.77
N ALA A 135 10.36 -7.39 -15.62
CA ALA A 135 10.70 -8.33 -14.57
C ALA A 135 9.54 -8.55 -13.56
N MET A 136 8.47 -7.77 -13.65
CA MET A 136 7.38 -7.81 -12.68
C MET A 136 6.66 -9.15 -12.68
N GLN A 137 6.37 -9.71 -13.85
CA GLN A 137 5.68 -11.00 -13.92
C GLN A 137 6.46 -12.10 -13.19
N SER A 138 7.77 -12.18 -13.44
CA SER A 138 8.62 -13.16 -12.73
C SER A 138 8.65 -12.93 -11.22
N LYS A 139 8.55 -11.67 -10.78
CA LYS A 139 8.46 -11.34 -9.36
C LYS A 139 7.12 -11.75 -8.76
N PHE A 140 6.02 -11.58 -9.51
CA PHE A 140 4.70 -12.04 -9.08
C PHE A 140 4.66 -13.56 -8.97
N ASP A 141 5.19 -14.27 -9.96
CA ASP A 141 5.24 -15.74 -9.94
C ASP A 141 6.02 -16.27 -8.74
N GLN A 142 7.16 -15.66 -8.41
CA GLN A 142 7.95 -16.02 -7.23
C GLN A 142 7.20 -15.76 -5.91
N LEU A 143 6.48 -14.65 -5.81
CA LEU A 143 5.71 -14.32 -4.61
C LEU A 143 4.41 -15.12 -4.52
N GLU A 144 3.81 -15.51 -5.65
CA GLU A 144 2.68 -16.42 -5.72
C GLU A 144 3.08 -17.81 -5.24
N GLU A 145 4.20 -18.36 -5.76
CA GLU A 145 4.76 -19.64 -5.32
C GLU A 145 5.08 -19.65 -3.82
N ALA A 146 5.56 -18.52 -3.30
CA ALA A 146 5.83 -18.34 -1.88
C ALA A 146 4.58 -18.10 -1.02
N GLY A 147 3.40 -17.94 -1.66
CA GLY A 147 2.10 -17.79 -0.98
C GLY A 147 1.76 -16.36 -0.53
N TYR A 148 2.52 -15.35 -0.96
CA TYR A 148 2.26 -13.95 -0.62
C TYR A 148 1.25 -13.30 -1.57
N ILE A 149 1.45 -13.44 -2.89
CA ILE A 149 0.48 -12.99 -3.89
C ILE A 149 -0.54 -14.11 -4.11
N GLN A 150 -1.80 -13.73 -4.16
CA GLN A 150 -2.88 -14.61 -4.56
C GLN A 150 -3.32 -14.23 -5.97
N LYS A 151 -3.67 -15.24 -6.78
CA LYS A 151 -4.11 -15.09 -8.15
C LYS A 151 -5.38 -15.88 -8.38
N ALA A 152 -6.32 -15.30 -9.10
CA ALA A 152 -7.59 -15.94 -9.43
C ALA A 152 -8.19 -15.39 -10.72
N ASP A 153 -9.10 -16.15 -11.35
CA ASP A 153 -9.80 -15.72 -12.55
C ASP A 153 -11.10 -14.96 -12.24
N THR A 154 -11.56 -15.01 -10.99
CA THR A 154 -12.72 -14.25 -10.52
C THR A 154 -12.40 -13.47 -9.24
N MET A 155 -13.13 -12.39 -8.99
CA MET A 155 -12.93 -11.58 -7.78
C MET A 155 -13.41 -12.32 -6.52
N GLU A 156 -14.44 -13.14 -6.64
CA GLU A 156 -14.93 -13.99 -5.56
C GLU A 156 -13.85 -14.98 -5.09
N GLU A 157 -13.20 -15.64 -6.03
CA GLU A 157 -12.12 -16.58 -5.73
C GLU A 157 -10.91 -15.85 -5.13
N LEU A 158 -10.55 -14.69 -5.68
CA LEU A 158 -9.47 -13.87 -5.15
C LEU A 158 -9.74 -13.43 -3.71
N ALA A 159 -10.94 -12.92 -3.45
CA ALA A 159 -11.34 -12.50 -2.11
C ALA A 159 -11.27 -13.67 -1.10
N ALA A 160 -11.74 -14.85 -1.50
CA ALA A 160 -11.65 -16.06 -0.67
C ALA A 160 -10.19 -16.44 -0.38
N LYS A 161 -9.31 -16.45 -1.38
CA LYS A 161 -7.87 -16.74 -1.21
C LYS A 161 -7.15 -15.73 -0.30
N LEU A 162 -7.61 -14.48 -0.31
CA LEU A 162 -7.06 -13.41 0.52
C LEU A 162 -7.66 -13.37 1.94
N ASN A 163 -8.55 -14.30 2.28
CA ASN A 163 -9.32 -14.29 3.54
C ASN A 163 -10.06 -12.96 3.76
N LEU A 164 -10.70 -12.44 2.71
CA LEU A 164 -11.57 -11.26 2.76
C LEU A 164 -13.05 -11.67 2.72
N PRO A 165 -13.96 -10.85 3.26
CA PRO A 165 -15.40 -11.03 3.09
C PRO A 165 -15.77 -10.93 1.60
N VAL A 166 -16.15 -12.05 0.97
CA VAL A 166 -16.35 -12.15 -0.47
C VAL A 166 -17.37 -11.13 -0.98
N GLU A 167 -18.56 -11.12 -0.40
CA GLU A 167 -19.65 -10.21 -0.80
C GLU A 167 -19.23 -8.73 -0.75
N ALA A 168 -18.58 -8.33 0.34
CA ALA A 168 -18.16 -6.93 0.52
C ALA A 168 -17.03 -6.54 -0.45
N THR A 169 -16.12 -7.47 -0.73
CA THR A 169 -15.00 -7.24 -1.64
C THR A 169 -15.49 -7.12 -3.08
N VAL A 170 -16.38 -8.02 -3.51
CA VAL A 170 -16.98 -7.97 -4.85
C VAL A 170 -17.79 -6.69 -5.04
N ALA A 171 -18.64 -6.31 -4.07
CA ALA A 171 -19.40 -5.07 -4.15
C ALA A 171 -18.49 -3.82 -4.23
N THR A 172 -17.35 -3.85 -3.53
CA THR A 172 -16.36 -2.77 -3.60
C THR A 172 -15.68 -2.70 -4.97
N TRP A 173 -15.30 -3.85 -5.52
CA TRP A 173 -14.70 -3.98 -6.84
C TRP A 173 -15.66 -3.53 -7.96
N GLU A 174 -16.93 -3.94 -7.92
CA GLU A 174 -17.95 -3.52 -8.88
C GLU A 174 -18.17 -2.00 -8.82
N ARG A 175 -18.26 -1.45 -7.61
CA ARG A 175 -18.40 0.00 -7.41
C ARG A 175 -17.20 0.77 -7.92
N TYR A 176 -15.98 0.27 -7.68
CA TYR A 176 -14.76 0.87 -8.18
C TYR A 176 -14.69 0.88 -9.71
N ASN A 177 -15.05 -0.23 -10.37
CA ASN A 177 -15.11 -0.31 -11.82
C ASN A 177 -16.13 0.66 -12.41
N LYS A 178 -17.29 0.80 -11.77
CA LYS A 178 -18.29 1.80 -12.16
C LYS A 178 -17.74 3.23 -12.10
N PHE A 179 -16.94 3.56 -11.10
CA PHE A 179 -16.27 4.86 -11.04
C PHE A 179 -15.24 5.03 -12.17
N ALA A 180 -14.49 3.99 -12.49
CA ALA A 180 -13.55 4.01 -13.60
C ALA A 180 -14.26 4.24 -14.95
N GLU A 181 -15.38 3.58 -15.20
CA GLU A 181 -16.22 3.78 -16.40
C GLU A 181 -16.79 5.21 -16.47
N GLN A 182 -17.20 5.77 -15.34
CA GLN A 182 -17.75 7.13 -15.24
C GLN A 182 -16.67 8.22 -15.27
N GLY A 183 -15.41 7.84 -15.07
CA GLY A 183 -14.31 8.79 -14.90
C GLY A 183 -14.44 9.67 -13.65
N LYS A 184 -15.14 9.19 -12.62
CA LYS A 184 -15.38 9.95 -11.39
C LYS A 184 -15.48 9.04 -10.18
N ASP A 185 -14.59 9.22 -9.22
CA ASP A 185 -14.65 8.56 -7.92
C ASP A 185 -15.49 9.40 -6.95
N GLU A 186 -16.66 8.89 -6.60
CA GLU A 186 -17.59 9.57 -5.67
C GLU A 186 -17.27 9.30 -4.19
N ASP A 187 -16.41 8.29 -3.90
CA ASP A 187 -16.10 7.92 -2.53
C ASP A 187 -14.91 8.72 -1.98
N TYR A 188 -13.81 8.83 -2.76
CA TYR A 188 -12.56 9.42 -2.29
C TYR A 188 -11.96 10.45 -3.24
N ASN A 189 -12.64 10.80 -4.32
CA ASN A 189 -12.19 11.77 -5.33
C ASN A 189 -10.82 11.42 -5.94
N LYS A 190 -10.58 10.15 -6.21
CA LYS A 190 -9.41 9.71 -6.97
C LYS A 190 -9.45 10.32 -8.37
N GLU A 191 -8.32 10.81 -8.84
CA GLU A 191 -8.26 11.51 -10.12
C GLU A 191 -8.64 10.59 -11.29
N PRO A 192 -9.40 11.10 -12.28
CA PRO A 192 -9.90 10.27 -13.39
C PRO A 192 -8.81 9.52 -14.16
N TYR A 193 -7.66 10.15 -14.38
CA TYR A 193 -6.54 9.54 -15.11
C TYR A 193 -5.82 8.43 -14.33
N ARG A 194 -6.14 8.26 -13.05
CA ARG A 194 -5.63 7.20 -12.18
C ARG A 194 -6.69 6.16 -11.80
N LEU A 195 -7.92 6.37 -12.25
CA LEU A 195 -8.99 5.38 -12.15
C LEU A 195 -8.85 4.37 -13.28
N THR A 196 -8.20 3.26 -12.99
CA THR A 196 -8.06 2.15 -13.92
C THR A 196 -9.09 1.06 -13.60
N SER A 197 -9.83 0.58 -14.60
CA SER A 197 -10.75 -0.53 -14.40
C SER A 197 -9.99 -1.84 -14.13
N LEU A 198 -10.58 -2.69 -13.32
CA LEU A 198 -10.09 -4.03 -13.01
C LEU A 198 -11.08 -5.05 -13.62
N THR A 199 -10.94 -5.33 -14.90
CA THR A 199 -11.91 -6.13 -15.68
C THR A 199 -11.28 -7.29 -16.44
N HIS A 200 -9.94 -7.38 -16.46
CA HIS A 200 -9.23 -8.39 -17.24
C HIS A 200 -8.51 -9.41 -16.33
N PRO A 201 -9.06 -10.62 -16.15
CA PRO A 201 -8.39 -11.66 -15.39
C PRO A 201 -7.06 -12.10 -16.07
N PRO A 202 -6.15 -12.71 -15.33
CA PRO A 202 -6.26 -13.00 -13.91
C PRO A 202 -6.14 -11.76 -13.03
N TYR A 203 -6.88 -11.79 -11.91
CA TYR A 203 -6.76 -10.81 -10.84
C TYR A 203 -5.68 -11.24 -9.86
N TYR A 204 -4.98 -10.29 -9.34
CA TYR A 204 -3.94 -10.48 -8.33
C TYR A 204 -4.28 -9.71 -7.07
N GLY A 205 -3.86 -10.24 -5.94
CA GLY A 205 -4.00 -9.54 -4.67
C GLY A 205 -2.90 -9.88 -3.70
N VAL A 206 -2.54 -8.93 -2.87
CA VAL A 206 -1.51 -9.09 -1.85
C VAL A 206 -1.89 -8.34 -0.59
N ARG A 207 -1.70 -8.98 0.58
CA ARG A 207 -1.79 -8.28 1.86
C ARG A 207 -0.54 -7.47 2.10
N THR A 208 -0.72 -6.21 2.44
CA THR A 208 0.35 -5.26 2.68
C THR A 208 0.25 -4.73 4.10
N LEU A 209 1.39 -4.62 4.74
CA LEU A 209 1.53 -4.12 6.11
C LEU A 209 2.06 -2.69 6.09
N SER A 210 1.43 -1.82 6.87
CA SER A 210 2.02 -0.56 7.23
C SER A 210 2.93 -0.79 8.45
N LEU A 211 4.23 -0.89 8.19
CA LEU A 211 5.22 -1.14 9.24
C LEU A 211 5.82 0.17 9.75
N ILE A 212 5.94 0.26 11.04
CA ILE A 212 6.76 1.27 11.71
C ILE A 212 8.17 0.69 11.82
N HIS A 213 9.13 1.28 11.13
CA HIS A 213 10.52 1.02 11.43
C HIS A 213 10.92 1.85 12.65
N ILE A 214 11.02 1.17 13.76
CA ILE A 214 11.63 1.71 14.98
C ILE A 214 13.15 1.55 14.88
#